data_c367dddc19c15d31dbc33a9740bdb1d5
#
_entry.id   c367dddc19c15d31dbc33a9740bdb1d5
#
_cell.length_a   1.000
_cell.length_b   1.000
_cell.length_c   1.000
_cell.angle_alpha   90.00
_cell.angle_beta   90.00
_cell.angle_gamma   90.00
#
_symmetry.space_group_name_H-M   'P 1'
#
loop_
_entity.id
_entity.type
_entity.pdbx_description
1 polymer ?
#
loop_
_entity_poly.entity_id
_entity_poly.type
_entity_poly.pdbx_seq_one_letter_code
_entity_poly.pdbx_strand_id
1 'polypeptide(L)'
;MCIRDRGRNVWYCLGMAIARGEARSLAFHDCDILTYDRRLLAKLFYPVVNPLFNFEFCKGYYPRVSEGKMNGRVSRLLVTPFLMAMEKTLGHNDYLDFMRAFKYPLAGEFSFRRNLMSEMRIPSDWGVEIGILSEMQRNQASNRICQVDLADNYDHKHQDLSIDDQTKGLSKMSIDIIKTLLRKLATQGNTFSLETFRSIKATYYRIALDMIDIYRSDAQMNGLNYDSHIEEKAVELFALNIMKAGESFFENPMDTPFIPTWSRVKSAIPGFIDRLREKVEIDNENYKC
;
A
#
# COMPACT_ATOMS: atom_id res chain seq x y z
N MET A 1 -18.67 0.07 -7.34
CA MET A 1 -17.79 0.65 -6.31
C MET A 1 -16.67 1.40 -7.01
N CYS A 2 -16.52 2.69 -6.78
CA CYS A 2 -15.53 3.48 -7.52
C CYS A 2 -14.13 3.21 -6.93
N ILE A 3 -13.29 2.49 -7.68
CA ILE A 3 -11.91 2.10 -7.31
C ILE A 3 -10.99 3.34 -7.08
N ARG A 4 -11.47 4.53 -7.42
CA ARG A 4 -10.68 5.78 -7.34
C ARG A 4 -10.32 6.25 -5.92
N ASP A 5 -11.01 5.73 -4.90
CA ASP A 5 -10.92 6.23 -3.53
C ASP A 5 -10.63 5.12 -2.50
N ARG A 6 -9.65 4.24 -2.79
CA ARG A 6 -9.28 3.09 -1.92
C ARG A 6 -9.02 3.54 -0.48
N GLY A 7 -8.23 4.57 -0.29
CA GLY A 7 -7.93 5.09 1.04
C GLY A 7 -9.15 5.67 1.77
N ARG A 8 -10.08 6.30 1.05
CA ARG A 8 -11.35 6.75 1.66
C ARG A 8 -12.19 5.59 2.17
N ASN A 9 -12.25 4.47 1.42
CA ASN A 9 -12.98 3.28 1.88
C ASN A 9 -12.39 2.76 3.20
N VAL A 10 -11.06 2.63 3.28
CA VAL A 10 -10.37 2.25 4.53
C VAL A 10 -10.69 3.24 5.65
N TRP A 11 -10.66 4.54 5.37
CA TRP A 11 -10.96 5.58 6.34
C TRP A 11 -12.39 5.49 6.89
N TYR A 12 -13.39 5.28 6.03
CA TYR A 12 -14.78 5.09 6.47
C TYR A 12 -14.97 3.81 7.30
N CYS A 13 -14.29 2.71 6.92
CA CYS A 13 -14.30 1.47 7.71
C CYS A 13 -13.72 1.70 9.12
N LEU A 14 -12.63 2.47 9.23
CA LEU A 14 -12.07 2.90 10.52
C LEU A 14 -13.09 3.70 11.32
N GLY A 15 -13.77 4.66 10.70
CA GLY A 15 -14.81 5.47 11.33
C GLY A 15 -15.96 4.63 11.89
N MET A 16 -16.43 3.65 11.12
CA MET A 16 -17.48 2.72 11.59
C MET A 16 -17.02 1.85 12.76
N ALA A 17 -15.78 1.36 12.74
CA ALA A 17 -15.23 0.60 13.87
C ALA A 17 -15.12 1.46 15.14
N ILE A 18 -14.73 2.74 15.00
CA ILE A 18 -14.69 3.71 16.09
C ILE A 18 -16.13 3.99 16.60
N ALA A 19 -17.09 4.16 15.70
CA ALA A 19 -18.49 4.42 16.02
C ALA A 19 -19.13 3.29 16.83
N ARG A 20 -18.84 2.04 16.48
CA ARG A 20 -19.32 0.86 17.23
C ARG A 20 -18.69 0.74 18.61
N GLY A 21 -17.47 1.19 18.79
CA GLY A 21 -16.80 1.26 20.09
C GLY A 21 -16.34 -0.05 20.71
N GLU A 22 -16.71 -1.19 20.16
CA GLU A 22 -16.49 -2.52 20.74
C GLU A 22 -15.16 -3.18 20.28
N ALA A 23 -14.68 -2.80 19.10
CA ALA A 23 -13.49 -3.41 18.53
C ALA A 23 -12.23 -3.14 19.36
N ARG A 24 -11.50 -4.16 19.74
CA ARG A 24 -10.17 -4.08 20.37
C ARG A 24 -9.04 -4.08 19.36
N SER A 25 -9.28 -4.68 18.20
CA SER A 25 -8.36 -4.75 17.07
C SER A 25 -9.15 -4.74 15.77
N LEU A 26 -8.54 -4.28 14.69
CA LEU A 26 -9.08 -4.36 13.33
C LEU A 26 -8.15 -5.15 12.43
N ALA A 27 -8.74 -5.85 11.47
CA ALA A 27 -8.02 -6.40 10.33
C ALA A 27 -8.71 -5.97 9.04
N PHE A 28 -7.90 -5.71 8.03
CA PHE A 28 -8.33 -5.41 6.67
C PHE A 28 -7.93 -6.54 5.74
N HIS A 29 -8.82 -6.88 4.83
CA HIS A 29 -8.61 -7.79 3.72
C HIS A 29 -9.17 -7.17 2.45
N ASP A 30 -8.57 -7.48 1.32
CA ASP A 30 -9.19 -7.18 0.03
C ASP A 30 -10.46 -8.05 -0.13
N CYS A 31 -11.50 -7.47 -0.73
CA CYS A 31 -12.81 -8.15 -0.84
C CYS A 31 -12.92 -9.07 -2.07
N ASP A 32 -11.90 -9.14 -2.90
CA ASP A 32 -11.84 -9.89 -4.14
C ASP A 32 -10.89 -11.11 -4.08
N ILE A 33 -10.55 -11.56 -2.87
CA ILE A 33 -9.73 -12.75 -2.64
C ILE A 33 -10.53 -13.99 -3.04
N LEU A 34 -10.04 -14.73 -4.03
CA LEU A 34 -10.68 -15.94 -4.53
C LEU A 34 -10.37 -17.15 -3.64
N THR A 35 -9.21 -17.19 -3.03
CA THR A 35 -8.72 -18.29 -2.17
C THR A 35 -8.93 -18.01 -0.68
N TYR A 36 -9.97 -17.23 -0.33
CA TYR A 36 -10.20 -16.82 1.06
C TYR A 36 -10.49 -18.04 1.97
N ASP A 37 -9.78 -18.10 3.09
CA ASP A 37 -9.98 -19.03 4.19
C ASP A 37 -9.98 -18.25 5.51
N ARG A 38 -10.80 -18.65 6.47
CA ARG A 38 -10.83 -18.05 7.82
C ARG A 38 -9.46 -18.04 8.53
N ARG A 39 -8.55 -18.94 8.15
CA ARG A 39 -7.18 -18.99 8.66
C ARG A 39 -6.37 -17.74 8.30
N LEU A 40 -6.64 -17.13 7.12
CA LEU A 40 -6.04 -15.87 6.73
C LEU A 40 -6.31 -14.79 7.79
N LEU A 41 -7.60 -14.66 8.18
CA LEU A 41 -8.02 -13.73 9.21
C LEU A 41 -7.41 -14.08 10.58
N ALA A 42 -7.43 -15.36 10.96
CA ALA A 42 -6.88 -15.83 12.22
C ALA A 42 -5.36 -15.52 12.33
N LYS A 43 -4.59 -15.82 11.29
CA LYS A 43 -3.15 -15.51 11.23
C LYS A 43 -2.89 -14.01 11.34
N LEU A 44 -3.70 -13.18 10.71
CA LEU A 44 -3.54 -11.73 10.71
C LEU A 44 -3.86 -11.11 12.07
N PHE A 45 -4.88 -11.61 12.77
CA PHE A 45 -5.24 -11.15 14.11
C PHE A 45 -4.33 -11.67 15.21
N TYR A 46 -3.84 -12.90 15.10
CA TYR A 46 -3.11 -13.58 16.17
C TYR A 46 -1.97 -12.75 16.79
N PRO A 47 -1.08 -12.09 16.00
CA PRO A 47 0.00 -11.31 16.57
C PRO A 47 -0.44 -10.10 17.40
N VAL A 48 -1.57 -9.45 17.03
CA VAL A 48 -2.03 -8.23 17.68
C VAL A 48 -3.01 -8.47 18.82
N VAL A 49 -3.65 -9.66 18.89
CA VAL A 49 -4.62 -9.98 19.96
C VAL A 49 -4.06 -10.89 21.03
N ASN A 50 -3.02 -11.67 20.74
CA ASN A 50 -2.42 -12.58 21.70
C ASN A 50 -1.63 -11.78 22.75
N PRO A 51 -1.94 -11.93 24.05
CA PRO A 51 -1.27 -11.17 25.13
C PRO A 51 0.21 -11.52 25.30
N LEU A 52 0.68 -12.65 24.76
CA LEU A 52 2.10 -13.02 24.77
C LEU A 52 2.95 -12.18 23.81
N PHE A 53 2.32 -11.52 22.84
CA PHE A 53 2.99 -10.66 21.86
C PHE A 53 2.70 -9.19 22.16
N ASN A 54 3.74 -8.38 21.96
CA ASN A 54 3.64 -6.94 22.17
C ASN A 54 3.52 -6.16 20.86
N PHE A 55 2.88 -6.75 19.84
CA PHE A 55 2.70 -6.10 18.55
C PHE A 55 1.46 -5.19 18.55
N GLU A 56 1.62 -4.02 17.94
CA GLU A 56 0.56 -3.04 17.69
C GLU A 56 0.02 -3.13 16.26
N PHE A 57 0.89 -3.55 15.33
CA PHE A 57 0.58 -3.67 13.90
C PHE A 57 1.17 -4.96 13.33
N CYS A 58 0.38 -5.62 12.50
CA CYS A 58 0.81 -6.80 11.73
C CYS A 58 0.49 -6.59 10.25
N LYS A 59 1.48 -6.80 9.39
CA LYS A 59 1.36 -6.77 7.93
C LYS A 59 1.32 -8.19 7.39
N GLY A 60 0.30 -8.50 6.60
CA GLY A 60 0.25 -9.76 5.86
C GLY A 60 1.19 -9.75 4.66
N TYR A 61 1.75 -10.90 4.33
CA TYR A 61 2.41 -11.16 3.06
C TYR A 61 2.08 -12.56 2.56
N TYR A 62 2.25 -12.81 1.29
CA TYR A 62 1.97 -14.07 0.62
C TYR A 62 2.67 -14.13 -0.73
N PRO A 63 2.95 -15.32 -1.28
CA PRO A 63 3.49 -15.46 -2.62
C PRO A 63 2.45 -14.99 -3.65
N ARG A 64 2.90 -14.21 -4.61
CA ARG A 64 2.07 -13.73 -5.71
C ARG A 64 2.21 -14.64 -6.92
N VAL A 65 1.80 -15.89 -6.73
CA VAL A 65 1.79 -16.94 -7.76
C VAL A 65 0.38 -17.46 -7.92
N SER A 66 -0.18 -17.39 -9.12
CA SER A 66 -1.44 -18.02 -9.49
C SER A 66 -1.41 -18.46 -10.94
N GLU A 67 -2.14 -19.54 -11.27
CA GLU A 67 -2.21 -20.11 -12.62
C GLU A 67 -0.84 -20.36 -13.27
N GLY A 68 0.16 -20.74 -12.48
CA GLY A 68 1.53 -20.97 -12.95
C GLY A 68 2.26 -19.71 -13.39
N LYS A 69 1.85 -18.52 -12.97
CA LYS A 69 2.46 -17.23 -13.31
C LYS A 69 2.88 -16.46 -12.06
N MET A 70 3.97 -15.69 -12.21
CA MET A 70 4.44 -14.76 -11.19
C MET A 70 3.72 -13.41 -11.33
N ASN A 71 2.92 -13.05 -10.32
CA ASN A 71 2.13 -11.81 -10.25
C ASN A 71 2.82 -10.72 -9.38
N GLY A 72 2.11 -9.64 -9.08
CA GLY A 72 2.60 -8.57 -8.18
C GLY A 72 3.61 -7.63 -8.82
N ARG A 73 3.47 -7.30 -10.12
CA ARG A 73 4.38 -6.41 -10.88
C ARG A 73 4.67 -5.10 -10.17
N VAL A 74 3.66 -4.44 -9.58
CA VAL A 74 3.86 -3.14 -8.91
C VAL A 74 4.83 -3.28 -7.73
N SER A 75 4.73 -4.32 -6.92
CA SER A 75 5.68 -4.55 -5.83
C SER A 75 7.06 -4.93 -6.35
N ARG A 76 7.13 -5.91 -7.28
CA ARG A 76 8.40 -6.47 -7.79
C ARG A 76 9.16 -5.49 -8.67
N LEU A 77 8.48 -4.83 -9.61
CA LEU A 77 9.09 -4.06 -10.69
C LEU A 77 8.94 -2.54 -10.52
N LEU A 78 8.13 -2.07 -9.55
CA LEU A 78 8.09 -0.65 -9.20
C LEU A 78 8.63 -0.41 -7.80
N VAL A 79 7.93 -0.86 -6.75
CA VAL A 79 8.24 -0.43 -5.38
C VAL A 79 9.64 -0.84 -4.98
N THR A 80 10.00 -2.11 -5.14
CA THR A 80 11.32 -2.60 -4.74
C THR A 80 12.47 -1.88 -5.47
N PRO A 81 12.52 -1.85 -6.83
CA PRO A 81 13.61 -1.16 -7.52
C PRO A 81 13.57 0.37 -7.35
N PHE A 82 12.40 0.96 -7.14
CA PHE A 82 12.29 2.39 -6.89
C PHE A 82 12.85 2.80 -5.52
N LEU A 83 12.56 2.04 -4.46
CA LEU A 83 13.17 2.24 -3.14
C LEU A 83 14.70 2.10 -3.21
N MET A 84 15.22 1.10 -3.93
CA MET A 84 16.66 0.93 -4.14
C MET A 84 17.28 2.08 -4.94
N ALA A 85 16.58 2.59 -5.96
CA ALA A 85 17.02 3.73 -6.75
C ALA A 85 17.07 5.01 -5.92
N MET A 86 16.05 5.24 -5.09
CA MET A 86 16.03 6.39 -4.18
C MET A 86 17.18 6.33 -3.19
N GLU A 87 17.43 5.18 -2.57
CA GLU A 87 18.56 5.01 -1.64
C GLU A 87 19.90 5.26 -2.32
N LYS A 88 20.13 4.74 -3.53
CA LYS A 88 21.36 4.99 -4.30
C LYS A 88 21.53 6.46 -4.69
N THR A 89 20.45 7.18 -4.92
CA THR A 89 20.47 8.58 -5.38
C THR A 89 20.50 9.58 -4.23
N LEU A 90 19.75 9.32 -3.16
CA LEU A 90 19.59 10.22 -2.01
C LEU A 90 20.55 9.89 -0.85
N GLY A 91 21.14 8.72 -0.86
CA GLY A 91 21.92 8.17 0.25
C GLY A 91 21.07 7.37 1.24
N HIS A 92 21.71 6.90 2.31
CA HIS A 92 21.07 6.12 3.36
C HIS A 92 19.91 6.89 4.02
N ASN A 93 18.79 6.18 4.23
CA ASN A 93 17.59 6.75 4.83
C ASN A 93 16.80 5.67 5.59
N ASP A 94 16.61 5.86 6.89
CA ASP A 94 15.93 4.89 7.77
C ASP A 94 14.49 4.56 7.31
N TYR A 95 13.82 5.49 6.66
CA TYR A 95 12.48 5.24 6.11
C TYR A 95 12.53 4.31 4.90
N LEU A 96 13.52 4.48 4.02
CA LEU A 96 13.68 3.59 2.86
C LEU A 96 14.03 2.17 3.33
N ASP A 97 14.90 2.03 4.33
CA ASP A 97 15.23 0.74 4.94
C ASP A 97 14.01 0.09 5.58
N PHE A 98 13.24 0.87 6.34
CA PHE A 98 11.99 0.40 6.93
C PHE A 98 11.02 -0.12 5.87
N MET A 99 10.82 0.61 4.77
CA MET A 99 9.94 0.19 3.68
C MET A 99 10.43 -1.07 2.98
N ARG A 100 11.73 -1.21 2.79
CA ARG A 100 12.36 -2.38 2.15
C ARG A 100 12.32 -3.64 3.02
N ALA A 101 12.18 -3.50 4.34
CA ALA A 101 12.05 -4.63 5.25
C ALA A 101 10.73 -5.39 5.10
N PHE A 102 9.72 -4.81 4.45
CA PHE A 102 8.46 -5.50 4.19
C PHE A 102 8.54 -6.40 2.96
N LYS A 103 8.20 -7.69 3.15
CA LYS A 103 8.17 -8.68 2.07
C LYS A 103 7.15 -8.36 0.99
N TYR A 104 6.00 -7.78 1.40
CA TYR A 104 4.98 -7.29 0.48
C TYR A 104 4.34 -5.99 1.00
N PRO A 105 4.96 -4.82 0.74
CA PRO A 105 4.50 -3.54 1.29
C PRO A 105 3.10 -3.14 0.81
N LEU A 106 2.71 -3.55 -0.40
CA LEU A 106 1.42 -3.23 -1.01
C LEU A 106 0.30 -4.24 -0.70
N ALA A 107 0.51 -5.24 0.16
CA ALA A 107 -0.57 -6.13 0.59
C ALA A 107 -1.70 -5.31 1.23
N GLY A 108 -2.94 -5.56 0.84
CA GLY A 108 -4.13 -4.95 1.45
C GLY A 108 -4.44 -5.52 2.84
N GLU A 109 -3.76 -6.60 3.21
CA GLU A 109 -3.96 -7.35 4.44
C GLU A 109 -3.07 -6.82 5.55
N PHE A 110 -3.69 -6.24 6.56
CA PHE A 110 -3.02 -5.77 7.77
C PHE A 110 -3.98 -5.74 8.95
N SER A 111 -3.44 -5.83 10.15
CA SER A 111 -4.20 -5.68 11.38
C SER A 111 -3.47 -4.78 12.38
N PHE A 112 -4.22 -4.19 13.30
CA PHE A 112 -3.67 -3.32 14.34
C PHE A 112 -4.60 -3.20 15.53
N ARG A 113 -4.04 -2.74 16.65
CA ARG A 113 -4.78 -2.48 17.87
C ARG A 113 -5.58 -1.18 17.80
N ARG A 114 -6.65 -1.11 18.60
CA ARG A 114 -7.61 0.02 18.63
C ARG A 114 -6.99 1.40 18.79
N ASN A 115 -5.93 1.50 19.61
CA ASN A 115 -5.25 2.78 19.88
C ASN A 115 -4.74 3.49 18.63
N LEU A 116 -4.49 2.76 17.54
CA LEU A 116 -4.04 3.34 16.27
C LEU A 116 -5.17 3.90 15.39
N MET A 117 -6.43 3.47 15.62
CA MET A 117 -7.55 3.77 14.69
C MET A 117 -7.83 5.26 14.51
N SER A 118 -7.78 6.02 15.58
CA SER A 118 -8.19 7.43 15.58
C SER A 118 -7.12 8.39 15.06
N GLU A 119 -5.85 7.97 15.07
CA GLU A 119 -4.71 8.86 14.78
C GLU A 119 -4.08 8.62 13.41
N MET A 120 -4.55 7.63 12.64
CA MET A 120 -3.98 7.34 11.33
C MET A 120 -4.26 8.46 10.32
N ARG A 121 -3.21 8.92 9.67
CA ARG A 121 -3.24 9.83 8.52
C ARG A 121 -2.95 9.05 7.26
N ILE A 122 -3.96 8.75 6.50
CA ILE A 122 -3.84 7.95 5.28
C ILE A 122 -4.17 8.78 4.05
N PRO A 123 -3.51 8.54 2.90
CA PRO A 123 -3.91 9.13 1.64
C PRO A 123 -5.27 8.58 1.19
N SER A 124 -5.99 9.35 0.39
CA SER A 124 -7.32 8.96 -0.11
C SER A 124 -7.26 7.97 -1.28
N ASP A 125 -6.11 7.83 -1.91
CA ASP A 125 -5.84 7.14 -3.17
C ASP A 125 -5.17 5.77 -3.00
N TRP A 126 -4.49 5.28 -4.05
CA TRP A 126 -3.74 4.03 -4.07
C TRP A 126 -2.43 4.05 -3.25
N GLY A 127 -2.06 5.18 -2.69
CA GLY A 127 -0.93 5.26 -1.76
C GLY A 127 -1.25 4.80 -0.34
N VAL A 128 -2.46 4.28 -0.09
CA VAL A 128 -2.95 3.97 1.26
C VAL A 128 -2.07 2.99 2.02
N GLU A 129 -1.60 1.91 1.39
CA GLU A 129 -0.73 0.92 2.05
C GLU A 129 0.62 1.54 2.44
N ILE A 130 1.21 2.31 1.53
CA ILE A 130 2.45 3.06 1.80
C ILE A 130 2.23 4.10 2.90
N GLY A 131 1.09 4.79 2.88
CA GLY A 131 0.70 5.76 3.90
C GLY A 131 0.56 5.13 5.28
N ILE A 132 -0.11 3.98 5.38
CA ILE A 132 -0.24 3.22 6.64
C ILE A 132 1.14 2.81 7.17
N LEU A 133 2.01 2.24 6.33
CA LEU A 133 3.37 1.88 6.75
C LEU A 133 4.18 3.10 7.19
N SER A 134 3.99 4.25 6.51
CA SER A 134 4.62 5.52 6.91
C SER A 134 4.16 6.01 8.28
N GLU A 135 2.87 5.84 8.61
CA GLU A 135 2.34 6.13 9.95
C GLU A 135 2.87 5.17 11.00
N MET A 136 3.05 3.89 10.65
CA MET A 136 3.67 2.91 11.56
C MET A 136 5.13 3.29 11.85
N GLN A 137 5.92 3.61 10.83
CA GLN A 137 7.31 4.06 11.00
C GLN A 137 7.41 5.32 11.88
N ARG A 138 6.45 6.23 11.76
CA ARG A 138 6.44 7.49 12.52
C ARG A 138 6.04 7.30 13.99
N ASN A 139 5.07 6.40 14.26
CA ASN A 139 4.37 6.35 15.55
C ASN A 139 4.70 5.11 16.38
N GLN A 140 5.36 4.10 15.81
CA GLN A 140 5.62 2.84 16.48
C GLN A 140 7.11 2.48 16.45
N ALA A 141 7.59 1.91 17.54
CA ALA A 141 8.90 1.28 17.56
C ALA A 141 8.90 0.02 16.66
N SER A 142 10.01 -0.28 16.01
CA SER A 142 10.10 -1.41 15.06
C SER A 142 9.74 -2.76 15.69
N ASN A 143 10.02 -2.97 16.97
CA ASN A 143 9.67 -4.18 17.71
C ASN A 143 8.17 -4.30 18.06
N ARG A 144 7.37 -3.29 17.70
CA ARG A 144 5.89 -3.31 17.83
C ARG A 144 5.20 -3.66 16.50
N ILE A 145 5.97 -3.91 15.46
CA ILE A 145 5.50 -4.20 14.10
C ILE A 145 5.97 -5.59 13.71
N CYS A 146 5.08 -6.40 13.14
CA CYS A 146 5.43 -7.72 12.63
C CYS A 146 4.85 -7.96 11.23
N GLN A 147 5.30 -9.04 10.62
CA GLN A 147 4.81 -9.54 9.36
C GLN A 147 4.40 -11.01 9.54
N VAL A 148 3.32 -11.43 8.89
CA VAL A 148 2.82 -12.80 8.94
C VAL A 148 2.61 -13.35 7.53
N ASP A 149 3.07 -14.58 7.32
CA ASP A 149 2.77 -15.35 6.11
C ASP A 149 1.33 -15.84 6.15
N LEU A 150 0.49 -15.34 5.27
CA LEU A 150 -0.94 -15.61 5.30
C LEU A 150 -1.28 -16.95 4.64
N ALA A 151 -0.69 -17.24 3.48
CA ALA A 151 -1.08 -18.39 2.68
C ALA A 151 0.01 -18.81 1.68
N ASP A 152 0.07 -20.12 1.40
CA ASP A 152 0.93 -20.67 0.35
C ASP A 152 0.37 -20.40 -1.05
N ASN A 153 -0.96 -20.27 -1.16
CA ASN A 153 -1.66 -19.88 -2.39
C ASN A 153 -2.62 -18.73 -2.10
N TYR A 154 -2.41 -17.63 -2.79
CA TYR A 154 -3.22 -16.43 -2.65
C TYR A 154 -3.55 -15.85 -4.02
N ASP A 155 -4.82 -15.88 -4.36
CA ASP A 155 -5.31 -15.37 -5.64
C ASP A 155 -6.42 -14.33 -5.44
N HIS A 156 -6.36 -13.27 -6.24
CA HIS A 156 -7.37 -12.22 -6.29
C HIS A 156 -7.37 -11.59 -7.69
N LYS A 157 -8.37 -10.77 -7.97
CA LYS A 157 -8.52 -10.10 -9.25
C LYS A 157 -7.29 -9.26 -9.61
N HIS A 158 -6.75 -9.47 -10.82
CA HIS A 158 -5.61 -8.73 -11.34
C HIS A 158 -6.04 -7.45 -12.07
N GLN A 159 -5.22 -6.40 -11.95
CA GLN A 159 -5.40 -5.16 -12.70
C GLN A 159 -4.62 -5.23 -14.02
N ASP A 160 -5.23 -4.72 -15.09
CA ASP A 160 -4.60 -4.61 -16.40
C ASP A 160 -3.50 -3.53 -16.43
N LEU A 161 -2.52 -3.68 -17.32
CA LEU A 161 -1.42 -2.72 -17.47
C LEU A 161 -1.90 -1.32 -17.85
N SER A 162 -3.02 -1.19 -18.57
CA SER A 162 -3.63 0.10 -19.00
C SER A 162 -2.61 1.10 -19.57
N ILE A 163 -1.79 0.66 -20.52
CA ILE A 163 -0.72 1.46 -21.13
C ILE A 163 -1.30 2.73 -21.77
N ASP A 164 -2.46 2.62 -22.39
CA ASP A 164 -3.11 3.69 -23.17
C ASP A 164 -3.97 4.65 -22.32
N ASP A 165 -4.34 4.27 -21.08
CA ASP A 165 -5.14 5.11 -20.18
C ASP A 165 -4.47 5.29 -18.81
N GLN A 166 -3.75 6.38 -18.66
CA GLN A 166 -2.99 6.74 -17.45
C GLN A 166 -3.87 7.08 -16.25
N THR A 167 -5.17 7.26 -16.44
CA THR A 167 -6.12 7.57 -15.37
C THR A 167 -6.66 6.31 -14.70
N LYS A 168 -6.27 5.13 -15.17
CA LYS A 168 -6.77 3.83 -14.73
C LYS A 168 -5.64 2.80 -14.51
N GLY A 169 -6.01 1.67 -13.93
CA GLY A 169 -5.16 0.51 -13.79
C GLY A 169 -3.82 0.76 -13.09
N LEU A 170 -2.80 0.05 -13.50
CA LEU A 170 -1.47 0.10 -12.87
C LEU A 170 -0.76 1.45 -13.07
N SER A 171 -1.09 2.22 -14.12
CA SER A 171 -0.49 3.54 -14.34
C SER A 171 -0.88 4.51 -13.24
N LYS A 172 -2.19 4.68 -12.96
CA LYS A 172 -2.65 5.54 -11.87
C LYS A 172 -2.12 5.06 -10.52
N MET A 173 -2.22 3.76 -10.24
CA MET A 173 -1.71 3.17 -9.00
C MET A 173 -0.23 3.50 -8.77
N SER A 174 0.60 3.34 -9.79
CA SER A 174 2.04 3.62 -9.68
C SER A 174 2.33 5.09 -9.37
N ILE A 175 1.64 6.03 -10.01
CA ILE A 175 1.80 7.47 -9.76
C ILE A 175 1.41 7.80 -8.30
N ASP A 176 0.27 7.33 -7.82
CA ASP A 176 -0.21 7.59 -6.46
C ASP A 176 0.77 7.05 -5.40
N ILE A 177 1.32 5.83 -5.62
CA ILE A 177 2.33 5.22 -4.75
C ILE A 177 3.60 6.06 -4.71
N ILE A 178 4.15 6.43 -5.89
CA ILE A 178 5.37 7.23 -5.99
C ILE A 178 5.18 8.58 -5.29
N LYS A 179 4.09 9.28 -5.55
CA LYS A 179 3.77 10.56 -4.90
C LYS A 179 3.70 10.45 -3.37
N THR A 180 3.17 9.33 -2.85
CA THR A 180 3.11 9.10 -1.41
C THR A 180 4.51 8.91 -0.80
N LEU A 181 5.39 8.18 -1.48
CA LEU A 181 6.79 8.03 -1.07
C LEU A 181 7.55 9.36 -1.11
N LEU A 182 7.40 10.13 -2.19
CA LEU A 182 8.04 11.44 -2.34
C LEU A 182 7.60 12.43 -1.24
N ARG A 183 6.28 12.49 -0.97
CA ARG A 183 5.75 13.35 0.11
C ARG A 183 6.33 12.97 1.46
N LYS A 184 6.43 11.68 1.76
CA LYS A 184 7.00 11.22 3.03
C LYS A 184 8.47 11.64 3.15
N LEU A 185 9.28 11.42 2.12
CA LEU A 185 10.68 11.81 2.13
C LEU A 185 10.85 13.34 2.23
N ALA A 186 10.01 14.12 1.52
CA ALA A 186 10.02 15.57 1.64
C ALA A 186 9.71 16.05 3.06
N THR A 187 8.76 15.38 3.77
CA THR A 187 8.48 15.70 5.19
C THR A 187 9.64 15.35 6.14
N GLN A 188 10.60 14.58 5.68
CA GLN A 188 11.84 14.25 6.41
C GLN A 188 13.02 15.16 6.02
N GLY A 189 12.76 16.17 5.19
CA GLY A 189 13.78 17.15 4.78
C GLY A 189 14.53 16.79 3.50
N ASN A 190 14.15 15.71 2.80
CA ASN A 190 14.73 15.42 1.49
C ASN A 190 14.22 16.44 0.46
N THR A 191 15.14 17.04 -0.27
CA THR A 191 14.84 17.97 -1.36
C THR A 191 14.96 17.25 -2.70
N PHE A 192 14.10 17.62 -3.63
CA PHE A 192 14.08 17.05 -4.97
C PHE A 192 14.27 18.15 -6.01
N SER A 193 15.02 17.86 -7.06
CA SER A 193 15.14 18.67 -8.28
C SER A 193 14.77 17.81 -9.50
N LEU A 194 14.63 18.45 -10.66
CA LEU A 194 14.41 17.73 -11.90
C LEU A 194 15.56 16.77 -12.22
N GLU A 195 16.79 17.17 -11.91
CA GLU A 195 18.00 16.36 -12.06
C GLU A 195 17.97 15.14 -11.14
N THR A 196 17.50 15.32 -9.90
CA THR A 196 17.30 14.21 -8.96
C THR A 196 16.33 13.17 -9.54
N PHE A 197 15.19 13.61 -10.09
CA PHE A 197 14.23 12.69 -10.71
C PHE A 197 14.79 11.98 -11.95
N ARG A 198 15.57 12.66 -12.79
CA ARG A 198 16.24 12.03 -13.92
C ARG A 198 17.22 10.95 -13.46
N SER A 199 18.00 11.22 -12.41
CA SER A 199 18.93 10.26 -11.83
C SER A 199 18.18 9.08 -11.20
N ILE A 200 17.13 9.32 -10.43
CA ILE A 200 16.27 8.25 -9.86
C ILE A 200 15.67 7.39 -10.98
N LYS A 201 15.13 8.00 -12.05
CA LYS A 201 14.57 7.27 -13.19
C LYS A 201 15.61 6.37 -13.85
N ALA A 202 16.81 6.90 -14.14
CA ALA A 202 17.86 6.14 -14.80
C ALA A 202 18.35 4.97 -13.92
N THR A 203 18.55 5.23 -12.62
CA THR A 203 18.94 4.22 -11.64
C THR A 203 17.85 3.16 -11.46
N TYR A 204 16.57 3.58 -11.34
CA TYR A 204 15.43 2.69 -11.29
C TYR A 204 15.37 1.76 -12.51
N TYR A 205 15.48 2.33 -13.71
CA TYR A 205 15.34 1.58 -14.95
C TYR A 205 16.39 0.46 -15.03
N ARG A 206 17.65 0.77 -14.69
CA ARG A 206 18.71 -0.24 -14.64
C ARG A 206 18.41 -1.33 -13.61
N ILE A 207 18.06 -0.96 -12.39
CA ILE A 207 17.77 -1.93 -11.33
C ILE A 207 16.57 -2.80 -11.70
N ALA A 208 15.52 -2.21 -12.28
CA ALA A 208 14.31 -2.95 -12.67
C ALA A 208 14.58 -3.97 -13.78
N LEU A 209 15.46 -3.65 -14.75
CA LEU A 209 15.89 -4.62 -15.77
C LEU A 209 16.69 -5.77 -15.16
N ASP A 210 17.63 -5.48 -14.24
CA ASP A 210 18.38 -6.51 -13.53
C ASP A 210 17.42 -7.43 -12.73
N MET A 211 16.34 -6.87 -12.15
CA MET A 211 15.31 -7.65 -11.46
C MET A 211 14.48 -8.52 -12.40
N ILE A 212 14.21 -8.09 -13.64
CA ILE A 212 13.55 -8.95 -14.63
C ILE A 212 14.35 -10.22 -14.87
N ASP A 213 15.68 -10.11 -15.00
CA ASP A 213 16.56 -11.27 -15.19
C ASP A 213 16.56 -12.20 -13.97
N ILE A 214 16.56 -11.64 -12.75
CA ILE A 214 16.45 -12.41 -11.50
C ILE A 214 15.11 -13.14 -11.47
N TYR A 215 13.98 -12.45 -11.68
CA TYR A 215 12.65 -13.06 -11.63
C TYR A 215 12.41 -14.05 -12.76
N ARG A 216 13.03 -13.89 -13.92
CA ARG A 216 13.00 -14.90 -14.98
C ARG A 216 13.66 -16.19 -14.51
N SER A 217 14.82 -16.08 -13.87
CA SER A 217 15.54 -17.23 -13.33
C SER A 217 14.74 -17.90 -12.19
N ASP A 218 14.16 -17.10 -11.28
CA ASP A 218 13.29 -17.60 -10.20
C ASP A 218 12.07 -18.33 -10.77
N ALA A 219 11.42 -17.76 -11.77
CA ALA A 219 10.25 -18.39 -12.42
C ALA A 219 10.64 -19.73 -13.06
N GLN A 220 11.76 -19.77 -13.76
CA GLN A 220 12.26 -20.99 -14.40
C GLN A 220 12.57 -22.09 -13.36
N MET A 221 13.24 -21.74 -12.27
CA MET A 221 13.55 -22.69 -11.18
C MET A 221 12.30 -23.25 -10.50
N ASN A 222 11.22 -22.47 -10.47
CA ASN A 222 9.95 -22.85 -9.83
C ASN A 222 8.88 -23.35 -10.82
N GLY A 223 9.24 -23.59 -12.10
CA GLY A 223 8.32 -24.08 -13.11
C GLY A 223 7.17 -23.13 -13.47
N LEU A 224 7.40 -21.83 -13.33
CA LEU A 224 6.41 -20.79 -13.61
C LEU A 224 6.62 -20.21 -15.02
N ASN A 225 5.52 -19.81 -15.64
CA ASN A 225 5.53 -19.07 -16.90
C ASN A 225 5.93 -17.60 -16.64
N TYR A 226 6.88 -17.12 -17.43
CA TYR A 226 7.39 -15.75 -17.31
C TYR A 226 7.59 -15.14 -18.71
N ASP A 227 6.98 -13.99 -18.94
CA ASP A 227 7.10 -13.23 -20.19
C ASP A 227 7.90 -11.94 -19.93
N SER A 228 9.20 -11.99 -20.22
CA SER A 228 10.12 -10.86 -20.01
C SER A 228 9.67 -9.60 -20.78
N HIS A 229 9.09 -9.75 -21.98
CA HIS A 229 8.68 -8.61 -22.80
C HIS A 229 7.51 -7.82 -22.17
N ILE A 230 6.54 -8.55 -21.57
CA ILE A 230 5.44 -7.90 -20.82
C ILE A 230 5.98 -7.21 -19.56
N GLU A 231 6.95 -7.80 -18.89
CA GLU A 231 7.58 -7.21 -17.70
C GLU A 231 8.41 -5.97 -18.06
N GLU A 232 9.15 -5.98 -19.18
CA GLU A 232 9.88 -4.81 -19.71
C GLU A 232 8.95 -3.65 -20.04
N LYS A 233 7.81 -3.91 -20.70
CA LYS A 233 6.78 -2.89 -20.95
C LYS A 233 6.25 -2.27 -19.66
N ALA A 234 6.09 -3.07 -18.61
CA ALA A 234 5.68 -2.56 -17.32
C ALA A 234 6.76 -1.66 -16.69
N VAL A 235 8.03 -2.03 -16.79
CA VAL A 235 9.15 -1.20 -16.33
C VAL A 235 9.24 0.11 -17.10
N GLU A 236 9.05 0.12 -18.41
CA GLU A 236 8.98 1.33 -19.23
C GLU A 236 7.86 2.26 -18.78
N LEU A 237 6.66 1.71 -18.57
CA LEU A 237 5.51 2.46 -18.04
C LEU A 237 5.82 3.08 -16.68
N PHE A 238 6.39 2.32 -15.76
CA PHE A 238 6.72 2.81 -14.43
C PHE A 238 7.84 3.87 -14.47
N ALA A 239 8.83 3.73 -15.35
CA ALA A 239 9.87 4.75 -15.56
C ALA A 239 9.29 6.08 -16.06
N LEU A 240 8.29 6.05 -16.94
CA LEU A 240 7.55 7.25 -17.35
C LEU A 240 6.75 7.85 -16.18
N ASN A 241 6.11 7.00 -15.38
CA ASN A 241 5.30 7.42 -14.26
C ASN A 241 6.11 8.02 -13.10
N ILE A 242 7.39 7.65 -12.95
CA ILE A 242 8.33 8.32 -12.02
C ILE A 242 8.48 9.80 -12.39
N MET A 243 8.67 10.12 -13.67
CA MET A 243 8.79 11.52 -14.10
C MET A 243 7.49 12.30 -13.90
N LYS A 244 6.34 11.71 -14.29
CA LYS A 244 5.02 12.33 -14.10
C LYS A 244 4.69 12.58 -12.63
N ALA A 245 4.98 11.62 -11.77
CA ALA A 245 4.78 11.79 -10.34
C ALA A 245 5.67 12.90 -9.78
N GLY A 246 6.92 13.02 -10.28
CA GLY A 246 7.83 14.10 -9.94
C GLY A 246 7.31 15.47 -10.40
N GLU A 247 6.87 15.59 -11.64
CA GLU A 247 6.28 16.82 -12.19
C GLU A 247 5.06 17.25 -11.39
N SER A 248 4.10 16.34 -11.16
CA SER A 248 2.94 16.60 -10.32
C SER A 248 3.30 16.97 -8.89
N PHE A 249 4.36 16.38 -8.33
CA PHE A 249 4.85 16.73 -7.00
C PHE A 249 5.42 18.16 -6.95
N PHE A 250 6.13 18.62 -7.99
CA PHE A 250 6.63 20.00 -8.07
C PHE A 250 5.50 21.02 -8.23
N GLU A 251 4.52 20.73 -9.08
CA GLU A 251 3.38 21.61 -9.29
C GLU A 251 2.55 21.78 -8.02
N ASN A 252 2.26 20.68 -7.33
CA ASN A 252 1.48 20.68 -6.10
C ASN A 252 1.84 19.50 -5.17
N PRO A 253 2.78 19.65 -4.24
CA PRO A 253 3.18 18.60 -3.31
C PRO A 253 2.03 18.04 -2.47
N MET A 254 0.93 18.80 -2.35
CA MET A 254 -0.23 18.49 -1.52
C MET A 254 -1.51 18.25 -2.33
N ASP A 255 -1.40 17.95 -3.63
CA ASP A 255 -2.57 17.75 -4.52
C ASP A 255 -3.50 16.62 -4.04
N THR A 256 -2.96 15.62 -3.34
CA THR A 256 -3.71 14.56 -2.66
C THR A 256 -3.38 14.59 -1.17
N PRO A 257 -3.99 15.50 -0.40
CA PRO A 257 -3.72 15.62 1.02
C PRO A 257 -4.17 14.36 1.76
N PHE A 258 -3.50 14.05 2.88
CA PHE A 258 -3.98 13.01 3.80
C PHE A 258 -5.40 13.34 4.29
N ILE A 259 -6.24 12.31 4.37
CA ILE A 259 -7.55 12.45 4.99
C ILE A 259 -7.35 12.79 6.47
N PRO A 260 -8.15 13.70 7.06
CA PRO A 260 -8.04 14.05 8.46
C PRO A 260 -8.14 12.82 9.36
N THR A 261 -7.39 12.80 10.47
CA THR A 261 -7.54 11.76 11.49
C THR A 261 -8.96 11.79 12.09
N TRP A 262 -9.44 10.66 12.53
CA TRP A 262 -10.74 10.59 13.17
C TRP A 262 -10.82 11.39 14.47
N SER A 263 -9.73 11.52 15.22
CA SER A 263 -9.64 12.42 16.38
C SER A 263 -9.90 13.86 15.98
N ARG A 264 -9.31 14.33 14.87
CA ARG A 264 -9.54 15.68 14.36
C ARG A 264 -10.98 15.88 13.87
N VAL A 265 -11.54 14.89 13.17
CA VAL A 265 -12.93 14.96 12.70
C VAL A 265 -13.90 15.05 13.87
N LYS A 266 -13.71 14.23 14.90
CA LYS A 266 -14.54 14.24 16.12
C LYS A 266 -14.50 15.60 16.83
N SER A 267 -13.30 16.21 16.90
CA SER A 267 -13.15 17.53 17.54
C SER A 267 -13.73 18.66 16.70
N ALA A 268 -13.59 18.59 15.37
CA ALA A 268 -14.02 19.67 14.48
C ALA A 268 -15.52 19.63 14.14
N ILE A 269 -16.13 18.44 14.15
CA ILE A 269 -17.52 18.24 13.73
C ILE A 269 -18.24 17.36 14.77
N PRO A 270 -18.76 17.95 15.85
CA PRO A 270 -19.53 17.22 16.86
C PRO A 270 -20.67 16.40 16.24
N GLY A 271 -20.89 15.18 16.72
CA GLY A 271 -21.92 14.29 16.23
C GLY A 271 -21.69 13.65 14.85
N PHE A 272 -20.50 13.87 14.22
CA PHE A 272 -20.20 13.26 12.90
C PHE A 272 -20.20 11.74 12.96
N ILE A 273 -19.66 11.15 14.02
CA ILE A 273 -19.62 9.69 14.22
C ILE A 273 -21.03 9.09 14.29
N ASP A 274 -21.95 9.75 15.00
CA ASP A 274 -23.33 9.28 15.15
C ASP A 274 -24.07 9.35 13.80
N ARG A 275 -23.88 10.44 13.05
CA ARG A 275 -24.43 10.58 11.69
C ARG A 275 -23.85 9.54 10.72
N LEU A 276 -22.58 9.19 10.85
CA LEU A 276 -21.96 8.13 10.04
C LEU A 276 -22.64 6.78 10.33
N ARG A 277 -22.86 6.44 11.61
CA ARG A 277 -23.54 5.21 12.01
C ARG A 277 -24.97 5.17 11.47
N GLU A 278 -25.74 6.22 11.71
CA GLU A 278 -27.12 6.35 11.24
C GLU A 278 -27.22 6.18 9.72
N LYS A 279 -26.30 6.84 8.95
CA LYS A 279 -26.28 6.72 7.49
C LYS A 279 -25.99 5.29 7.03
N VAL A 280 -25.05 4.60 7.67
CA VAL A 280 -24.73 3.20 7.35
C VAL A 280 -25.92 2.27 7.69
N GLU A 281 -26.64 2.51 8.79
CA GLU A 281 -27.84 1.75 9.15
C GLU A 281 -28.94 1.92 8.09
N ILE A 282 -29.21 3.15 7.67
CA ILE A 282 -30.18 3.47 6.60
C ILE A 282 -29.77 2.79 5.28
N ASP A 283 -28.48 2.88 4.90
CA ASP A 283 -28.01 2.25 3.67
C ASP A 283 -28.13 0.71 3.74
N ASN A 284 -27.83 0.10 4.89
CA ASN A 284 -28.01 -1.35 5.09
C ASN A 284 -29.50 -1.77 5.00
N GLU A 285 -30.42 -0.95 5.45
CA GLU A 285 -31.86 -1.22 5.29
C GLU A 285 -32.30 -1.15 3.84
N ASN A 286 -31.82 -0.14 3.10
CA ASN A 286 -32.15 0.06 1.68
C ASN A 286 -31.56 -1.00 0.75
N TYR A 287 -30.46 -1.66 1.15
CA TYR A 287 -29.74 -2.68 0.34
C TYR A 287 -29.82 -4.09 0.94
N LYS A 288 -30.79 -4.36 1.82
CA LYS A 288 -31.09 -5.74 2.21
C LYS A 288 -31.63 -6.47 0.97
N CYS A 289 -30.79 -7.35 0.38
CA CYS A 289 -31.19 -8.37 -0.59
C CYS A 289 -31.93 -9.50 0.10
#